data_05ac9cbe2e818d41275e20f0461c6eb4
#
_entry.id   05ac9cbe2e818d41275e20f0461c6eb4
#
_cell.length_a   1.000
_cell.length_b   1.000
_cell.length_c   1.000
_cell.angle_alpha   90.00
_cell.angle_beta   90.00
_cell.angle_gamma   90.00
#
_symmetry.space_group_name_H-M   'P 1'
#
loop_
_entity.id
_entity.type
_entity.pdbx_description
1 polymer ?
#
loop_
_entity_poly.entity_id
_entity_poly.type
_entity_poly.pdbx_seq_one_letter_code
_entity_poly.pdbx_strand_id
1 'polypeptide(L)'
;DPPDLPSPYLESDDEKDGKDKKKKKDDKDKEPKPLRVDLEGIRDRIRVFPVDEGRYFGVLATKGKVILGKSPVRSVLASARTPKSGPEAILETFDFKTQEVSNSFTGISGFDLSLDRSTLIYRSDRAIRVVKAEKMTAGSGRGYGRSSGWIDLNRAKVSVKPKPEWEQMLREAWRLMRDHFWDPKMASIDWDEVLRRYSPLLDRISTRREFSDLLWEFQGELGTSHAYEYGGDYRIGPYYAQGKLAATLKWDGRSKGYRVLEIANGDPR
;
A
#
# COMPACT_ATOMS: atom_id res chain seq x y z
N ASP A 1 22.71 13.91 -15.08
CA ASP A 1 22.55 12.60 -14.44
C ASP A 1 23.42 12.58 -13.19
N PRO A 2 22.85 12.35 -11.99
CA PRO A 2 23.66 12.15 -10.81
C PRO A 2 24.44 10.83 -10.96
N PRO A 3 25.68 10.75 -10.50
CA PRO A 3 26.45 9.52 -10.59
C PRO A 3 25.73 8.41 -9.81
N ASP A 4 25.67 7.22 -10.41
CA ASP A 4 25.17 6.01 -9.79
C ASP A 4 25.91 5.77 -8.47
N LEU A 5 25.25 6.08 -7.37
CA LEU A 5 25.73 5.69 -6.04
C LEU A 5 25.58 4.16 -5.95
N PRO A 6 26.66 3.43 -5.66
CA PRO A 6 26.59 1.98 -5.51
C PRO A 6 25.56 1.65 -4.42
N SER A 7 24.67 0.72 -4.76
CA SER A 7 23.64 0.25 -3.83
C SER A 7 24.33 -0.25 -2.54
N PRO A 8 24.00 0.28 -1.37
CA PRO A 8 24.60 -0.17 -0.11
C PRO A 8 24.31 -1.65 0.23
N TYR A 9 23.54 -2.31 -0.64
CA TYR A 9 23.18 -3.73 -0.54
C TYR A 9 23.96 -4.64 -1.50
N LEU A 10 24.86 -4.09 -2.34
CA LEU A 10 25.64 -4.82 -3.35
C LEU A 10 27.14 -4.90 -3.01
N GLU A 11 27.56 -4.55 -1.81
CA GLU A 11 28.93 -4.88 -1.40
C GLU A 11 29.04 -6.38 -1.15
N SER A 12 29.87 -6.98 -1.98
CA SER A 12 30.22 -8.39 -2.10
C SER A 12 30.56 -9.06 -0.78
N ASP A 13 29.96 -10.23 -0.54
CA ASP A 13 30.42 -11.28 0.38
C ASP A 13 31.78 -11.87 -0.08
N ASP A 14 32.78 -11.05 -0.43
CA ASP A 14 34.06 -11.51 -0.94
C ASP A 14 35.17 -11.56 0.11
N GLU A 15 34.87 -11.82 1.35
CA GLU A 15 35.92 -12.23 2.30
C GLU A 15 35.39 -13.16 3.40
N LYS A 16 35.18 -14.43 3.08
CA LYS A 16 35.38 -15.63 3.91
C LYS A 16 34.71 -16.82 3.24
N ASP A 17 35.44 -17.61 2.55
CA ASP A 17 35.38 -19.07 2.50
C ASP A 17 36.06 -19.64 1.24
N GLY A 18 37.35 -19.87 1.37
CA GLY A 18 38.17 -20.47 0.31
C GLY A 18 38.00 -21.99 0.12
N LYS A 19 37.01 -22.63 0.74
CA LYS A 19 36.83 -24.09 0.60
C LYS A 19 35.49 -24.56 -0.01
N ASP A 20 34.49 -23.70 -0.10
CA ASP A 20 33.20 -24.09 -0.70
C ASP A 20 33.00 -23.63 -2.16
N LYS A 21 34.01 -22.96 -2.74
CA LYS A 21 33.90 -22.42 -4.12
C LYS A 21 33.90 -23.49 -5.22
N LYS A 22 34.34 -24.72 -4.97
CA LYS A 22 34.39 -25.76 -6.00
C LYS A 22 33.06 -26.49 -6.24
N LYS A 23 32.16 -26.54 -5.25
CA LYS A 23 30.83 -27.17 -5.43
C LYS A 23 29.74 -26.25 -5.98
N LYS A 24 29.92 -24.90 -5.87
CA LYS A 24 28.93 -23.93 -6.38
C LYS A 24 29.13 -23.53 -7.85
N LYS A 25 30.25 -23.90 -8.48
CA LYS A 25 30.53 -23.55 -9.88
C LYS A 25 29.82 -24.45 -10.89
N ASP A 26 29.55 -25.70 -10.52
CA ASP A 26 28.91 -26.67 -11.42
C ASP A 26 27.36 -26.52 -11.52
N ASP A 27 26.74 -25.73 -10.63
CA ASP A 27 25.27 -25.52 -10.67
C ASP A 27 24.84 -24.19 -11.31
N LYS A 28 25.81 -23.29 -11.62
CA LYS A 28 25.50 -21.98 -12.22
C LYS A 28 25.28 -22.00 -13.73
N ASP A 29 25.71 -23.06 -14.40
CA ASP A 29 25.65 -23.14 -15.88
C ASP A 29 24.56 -24.09 -16.41
N LYS A 30 23.68 -24.58 -15.55
CA LYS A 30 22.52 -25.34 -16.03
C LYS A 30 21.40 -24.37 -16.38
N GLU A 31 21.15 -24.19 -17.67
CA GLU A 31 19.96 -23.51 -18.14
C GLU A 31 18.71 -24.05 -17.40
N PRO A 32 17.82 -23.18 -16.91
CA PRO A 32 16.61 -23.62 -16.22
C PRO A 32 15.81 -24.50 -17.19
N LYS A 33 15.53 -25.74 -16.79
CA LYS A 33 14.69 -26.63 -17.58
C LYS A 33 13.37 -25.94 -17.87
N PRO A 34 12.88 -25.96 -19.12
CA PRO A 34 11.63 -25.33 -19.46
C PRO A 34 10.48 -25.96 -18.64
N LEU A 35 9.63 -25.11 -18.09
CA LEU A 35 8.45 -25.56 -17.34
C LEU A 35 7.51 -26.27 -18.30
N ARG A 36 7.26 -27.55 -18.04
CA ARG A 36 6.26 -28.35 -18.77
C ARG A 36 4.98 -28.38 -17.95
N VAL A 37 3.91 -27.82 -18.50
CA VAL A 37 2.57 -27.90 -17.92
C VAL A 37 1.80 -29.03 -18.62
N ASP A 38 1.40 -30.04 -17.87
CA ASP A 38 0.54 -31.10 -18.34
C ASP A 38 -0.91 -30.61 -18.25
N LEU A 39 -1.51 -30.34 -19.41
CA LEU A 39 -2.86 -29.78 -19.50
C LEU A 39 -3.95 -30.88 -19.48
N GLU A 40 -3.62 -32.10 -19.86
CA GLU A 40 -4.59 -33.20 -19.87
C GLU A 40 -5.05 -33.53 -18.44
N GLY A 41 -6.36 -33.53 -18.20
CA GLY A 41 -6.95 -33.78 -16.89
C GLY A 41 -6.59 -32.76 -15.80
N ILE A 42 -6.13 -31.55 -16.16
CA ILE A 42 -5.72 -30.52 -15.17
C ILE A 42 -6.84 -30.15 -14.20
N ARG A 43 -8.10 -30.14 -14.67
CA ARG A 43 -9.27 -29.83 -13.83
C ARG A 43 -9.53 -30.91 -12.77
N ASP A 44 -9.22 -32.15 -13.06
CA ASP A 44 -9.44 -33.30 -12.16
C ASP A 44 -8.34 -33.39 -11.09
N ARG A 45 -7.25 -32.62 -11.27
CA ARG A 45 -6.12 -32.51 -10.34
C ARG A 45 -6.22 -31.37 -9.34
N ILE A 46 -7.32 -30.61 -9.37
CA ILE A 46 -7.56 -29.56 -8.38
C ILE A 46 -7.64 -30.20 -6.99
N ARG A 47 -6.86 -29.67 -6.05
CA ARG A 47 -6.86 -30.10 -4.66
C ARG A 47 -7.04 -28.90 -3.75
N VAL A 48 -7.76 -29.10 -2.65
CA VAL A 48 -7.86 -28.09 -1.59
C VAL A 48 -6.47 -27.95 -0.96
N PHE A 49 -6.03 -26.71 -0.78
CA PHE A 49 -4.75 -26.44 -0.13
C PHE A 49 -4.89 -26.68 1.38
N PRO A 50 -3.95 -27.39 2.03
CA PRO A 50 -4.09 -27.83 3.42
C PRO A 50 -3.76 -26.71 4.40
N VAL A 51 -4.58 -25.68 4.41
CA VAL A 51 -4.52 -24.55 5.34
C VAL A 51 -5.92 -24.30 5.91
N ASP A 52 -5.99 -23.74 7.11
CA ASP A 52 -7.25 -23.41 7.76
C ASP A 52 -8.08 -22.44 6.92
N GLU A 53 -9.39 -22.49 7.07
CA GLU A 53 -10.28 -21.49 6.50
C GLU A 53 -9.91 -20.09 6.97
N GLY A 54 -9.99 -19.12 6.10
CA GLY A 54 -9.61 -17.77 6.44
C GLY A 54 -9.77 -16.76 5.29
N ARG A 55 -9.56 -15.51 5.61
CA ARG A 55 -9.57 -14.42 4.64
C ARG A 55 -8.15 -14.19 4.11
N TYR A 56 -7.82 -14.85 3.03
CA TYR A 56 -6.54 -14.70 2.36
C TYR A 56 -6.57 -13.58 1.32
N PHE A 57 -5.52 -12.74 1.27
CA PHE A 57 -5.41 -11.61 0.33
C PHE A 57 -4.19 -11.70 -0.58
N GLY A 58 -3.31 -12.67 -0.39
CA GLY A 58 -2.14 -12.87 -1.23
C GLY A 58 -1.54 -14.26 -1.06
N VAL A 59 -1.02 -14.78 -2.16
CA VAL A 59 -0.36 -16.09 -2.24
C VAL A 59 0.90 -15.94 -3.06
N LEU A 60 2.04 -16.24 -2.47
CA LEU A 60 3.34 -16.26 -3.15
C LEU A 60 4.04 -17.59 -2.93
N ALA A 61 4.77 -18.06 -3.93
CA ALA A 61 5.52 -19.30 -3.84
C ALA A 61 7.02 -19.03 -3.90
N THR A 62 7.77 -19.68 -3.02
CA THR A 62 9.22 -19.76 -3.05
C THR A 62 9.64 -21.23 -3.09
N LYS A 63 10.94 -21.53 -3.07
CA LYS A 63 11.43 -22.92 -3.15
C LYS A 63 10.94 -23.75 -1.98
N GLY A 64 10.04 -24.70 -2.25
CA GLY A 64 9.50 -25.66 -1.28
C GLY A 64 8.50 -25.08 -0.29
N LYS A 65 8.06 -23.81 -0.46
CA LYS A 65 7.13 -23.16 0.46
C LYS A 65 6.13 -22.27 -0.26
N VAL A 66 4.96 -22.11 0.35
CA VAL A 66 3.97 -21.09 -0.03
C VAL A 66 3.80 -20.11 1.10
N ILE A 67 3.76 -18.84 0.78
CA ILE A 67 3.57 -17.73 1.70
C ILE A 67 2.17 -17.17 1.47
N LEU A 68 1.39 -17.11 2.53
CA LEU A 68 -0.01 -16.71 2.51
C LEU A 68 -0.20 -15.47 3.39
N GLY A 69 -0.81 -14.43 2.82
CA GLY A 69 -1.25 -13.28 3.59
C GLY A 69 -2.67 -13.51 4.10
N LYS A 70 -2.86 -13.63 5.43
CA LYS A 70 -4.14 -13.88 6.07
C LYS A 70 -4.57 -12.71 6.92
N SER A 71 -5.77 -12.19 6.64
CA SER A 71 -6.40 -11.14 7.43
C SER A 71 -7.28 -11.74 8.53
N PRO A 72 -7.35 -11.13 9.71
CA PRO A 72 -8.29 -11.56 10.74
C PRO A 72 -9.72 -11.41 10.26
N VAL A 73 -10.56 -12.39 10.57
CA VAL A 73 -12.01 -12.30 10.37
C VAL A 73 -12.60 -11.55 11.56
N ARG A 74 -13.27 -10.45 11.30
CA ARG A 74 -13.93 -9.63 12.32
C ARG A 74 -15.45 -9.62 12.08
N SER A 75 -16.21 -9.68 13.15
CA SER A 75 -17.63 -9.38 13.08
C SER A 75 -17.86 -7.88 12.85
N VAL A 76 -18.97 -7.53 12.24
CA VAL A 76 -19.38 -6.12 12.02
C VAL A 76 -19.40 -5.34 13.35
N LEU A 77 -19.91 -5.96 14.40
CA LEU A 77 -19.98 -5.36 15.74
C LEU A 77 -18.60 -5.14 16.38
N ALA A 78 -17.66 -6.05 16.17
CA ALA A 78 -16.30 -5.90 16.68
C ALA A 78 -15.55 -4.77 15.94
N SER A 79 -15.82 -4.60 14.66
CA SER A 79 -15.21 -3.52 13.84
C SER A 79 -15.72 -2.14 14.26
N ALA A 80 -16.97 -2.03 14.72
CA ALA A 80 -17.56 -0.78 15.17
C ALA A 80 -17.07 -0.35 16.57
N ARG A 81 -16.78 -1.32 17.45
CA ARG A 81 -16.45 -1.05 18.87
C ARG A 81 -14.96 -0.74 19.11
N THR A 82 -14.06 -1.25 18.29
CA THR A 82 -12.62 -1.08 18.50
C THR A 82 -11.93 -0.85 17.16
N PRO A 83 -11.89 0.40 16.67
CA PRO A 83 -11.00 0.72 15.54
C PRO A 83 -9.57 0.48 16.01
N LYS A 84 -8.94 -0.63 15.59
CA LYS A 84 -7.52 -0.80 15.83
C LYS A 84 -6.73 0.01 14.82
N SER A 85 -5.80 0.78 15.31
CA SER A 85 -4.82 1.46 14.47
C SER A 85 -3.73 0.47 14.06
N GLY A 86 -3.50 0.34 12.76
CA GLY A 86 -2.41 -0.45 12.21
C GLY A 86 -2.84 -1.78 11.56
N PRO A 87 -1.91 -2.39 10.81
CA PRO A 87 -2.15 -3.63 10.08
C PRO A 87 -2.22 -4.83 11.04
N GLU A 88 -3.15 -5.73 10.79
CA GLU A 88 -3.37 -6.92 11.62
C GLU A 88 -3.16 -8.24 10.88
N ALA A 89 -2.90 -8.18 9.58
CA ALA A 89 -2.69 -9.39 8.83
C ALA A 89 -1.41 -10.12 9.28
N ILE A 90 -1.38 -11.42 9.06
CA ILE A 90 -0.25 -12.30 9.34
C ILE A 90 0.24 -12.92 8.05
N LEU A 91 1.53 -13.27 8.00
CA LEU A 91 2.06 -14.15 6.97
C LEU A 91 2.15 -15.57 7.54
N GLU A 92 1.38 -16.46 6.95
CA GLU A 92 1.47 -17.89 7.17
C GLU A 92 2.39 -18.49 6.11
N THR A 93 3.18 -19.47 6.49
CA THR A 93 4.05 -20.21 5.57
C THR A 93 3.70 -21.68 5.64
N PHE A 94 3.33 -22.25 4.50
CA PHE A 94 3.18 -23.69 4.34
C PHE A 94 4.45 -24.27 3.75
N ASP A 95 5.02 -25.27 4.41
CA ASP A 95 6.22 -26.00 3.96
C ASP A 95 5.81 -27.34 3.35
N PHE A 96 6.12 -27.56 2.06
CA PHE A 96 5.75 -28.79 1.38
C PHE A 96 6.51 -30.03 1.88
N LYS A 97 7.66 -29.85 2.51
CA LYS A 97 8.47 -30.96 3.03
C LYS A 97 7.90 -31.48 4.33
N THR A 98 7.53 -30.59 5.25
CA THR A 98 6.98 -30.98 6.56
C THR A 98 5.45 -31.06 6.54
N GLN A 99 4.81 -30.45 5.53
CA GLN A 99 3.35 -30.29 5.41
C GLN A 99 2.74 -29.51 6.58
N GLU A 100 3.50 -28.59 7.15
CA GLU A 100 3.11 -27.79 8.30
C GLU A 100 2.90 -26.32 7.90
N VAL A 101 1.96 -25.69 8.60
CA VAL A 101 1.72 -24.25 8.54
C VAL A 101 2.39 -23.59 9.74
N SER A 102 3.11 -22.53 9.51
CA SER A 102 3.70 -21.71 10.56
C SER A 102 3.37 -20.23 10.37
N ASN A 103 3.14 -19.52 11.47
CA ASN A 103 2.99 -18.07 11.45
C ASN A 103 4.36 -17.41 11.49
N SER A 104 4.73 -16.72 10.42
CA SER A 104 6.06 -16.14 10.29
C SER A 104 6.13 -14.69 10.76
N PHE A 105 5.17 -13.86 10.39
CA PHE A 105 5.16 -12.42 10.72
C PHE A 105 3.75 -11.93 10.97
N THR A 106 3.63 -10.93 11.85
CA THR A 106 2.35 -10.29 12.21
C THR A 106 2.39 -8.79 11.91
N GLY A 107 1.23 -8.15 11.86
CA GLY A 107 1.13 -6.72 11.60
C GLY A 107 1.48 -6.36 10.16
N ILE A 108 1.03 -7.15 9.20
CA ILE A 108 1.38 -7.01 7.78
C ILE A 108 0.30 -6.22 7.05
N SER A 109 0.72 -5.26 6.20
CA SER A 109 -0.17 -4.53 5.29
C SER A 109 0.05 -4.86 3.81
N GLY A 110 1.13 -5.56 3.47
CA GLY A 110 1.45 -6.01 2.13
C GLY A 110 2.76 -6.74 2.08
N PHE A 111 2.96 -7.60 1.09
CA PHE A 111 4.18 -8.38 0.92
C PHE A 111 4.39 -8.76 -0.54
N ASP A 112 5.65 -8.99 -0.92
CA ASP A 112 6.05 -9.43 -2.24
C ASP A 112 7.38 -10.19 -2.20
N LEU A 113 7.73 -10.89 -3.27
CA LEU A 113 9.00 -11.58 -3.45
C LEU A 113 9.84 -10.91 -4.54
N SER A 114 11.17 -10.97 -4.37
CA SER A 114 12.09 -10.66 -5.48
C SER A 114 11.83 -11.58 -6.68
N LEU A 115 12.26 -11.17 -7.86
CA LEU A 115 12.07 -11.92 -9.11
C LEU A 115 12.64 -13.35 -9.03
N ASP A 116 13.77 -13.53 -8.38
CA ASP A 116 14.42 -14.82 -8.13
C ASP A 116 13.78 -15.61 -6.97
N ARG A 117 12.75 -15.02 -6.30
CA ARG A 117 12.01 -15.61 -5.18
C ARG A 117 12.88 -15.93 -3.95
N SER A 118 14.07 -15.37 -3.86
CA SER A 118 14.99 -15.59 -2.73
C SER A 118 14.75 -14.65 -1.56
N THR A 119 14.17 -13.49 -1.84
CA THR A 119 14.00 -12.40 -0.87
C THR A 119 12.53 -12.02 -0.74
N LEU A 120 12.06 -11.95 0.50
CA LEU A 120 10.73 -11.46 0.85
C LEU A 120 10.84 -10.01 1.33
N ILE A 121 10.02 -9.15 0.75
CA ILE A 121 9.74 -7.81 1.25
C ILE A 121 8.34 -7.79 1.84
N TYR A 122 8.18 -7.17 3.00
CA TYR A 122 6.85 -6.89 3.52
C TYR A 122 6.76 -5.52 4.18
N ARG A 123 5.58 -4.97 4.19
CA ARG A 123 5.25 -3.70 4.84
C ARG A 123 4.46 -3.96 6.11
N SER A 124 4.83 -3.28 7.17
CA SER A 124 4.12 -3.23 8.44
C SER A 124 3.91 -1.76 8.78
N ASP A 125 2.68 -1.28 8.62
CA ASP A 125 2.31 0.14 8.69
C ASP A 125 3.17 0.99 7.72
N ARG A 126 4.01 1.88 8.25
CA ARG A 126 4.92 2.73 7.47
C ARG A 126 6.33 2.17 7.34
N ALA A 127 6.60 1.03 7.94
CA ALA A 127 7.91 0.40 7.91
C ALA A 127 7.98 -0.72 6.85
N ILE A 128 9.16 -0.87 6.26
CA ILE A 128 9.45 -1.93 5.28
C ILE A 128 10.51 -2.84 5.87
N ARG A 129 10.31 -4.15 5.70
CA ARG A 129 11.30 -5.15 6.08
C ARG A 129 11.64 -6.07 4.94
N VAL A 130 12.92 -6.43 4.84
CA VAL A 130 13.46 -7.35 3.83
C VAL A 130 14.13 -8.52 4.55
N VAL A 131 13.71 -9.74 4.20
CA VAL A 131 14.24 -10.97 4.80
C VAL A 131 14.46 -12.05 3.75
N LYS A 132 15.28 -13.06 4.07
CA LYS A 132 15.44 -14.23 3.18
C LYS A 132 14.16 -15.07 3.19
N ALA A 133 13.60 -15.32 2.00
CA ALA A 133 12.35 -16.06 1.84
C ALA A 133 12.44 -17.52 2.32
N GLU A 134 13.61 -18.15 2.21
CA GLU A 134 13.79 -19.53 2.68
C GLU A 134 13.67 -19.67 4.20
N LYS A 135 14.19 -18.68 4.94
CA LYS A 135 14.28 -18.76 6.39
C LYS A 135 13.03 -18.25 7.11
N MET A 136 12.31 -17.29 6.50
CA MET A 136 11.10 -16.66 7.05
C MET A 136 11.18 -16.32 8.55
N THR A 137 12.39 -16.13 9.03
CA THR A 137 12.65 -15.81 10.44
C THR A 137 12.97 -14.34 10.58
N ALA A 138 12.44 -13.75 11.65
CA ALA A 138 12.82 -12.41 12.04
C ALA A 138 14.32 -12.39 12.37
N GLY A 139 15.07 -11.50 11.72
CA GLY A 139 16.45 -11.25 12.10
C GLY A 139 16.54 -10.84 13.58
N SER A 140 17.60 -11.23 14.23
CA SER A 140 17.82 -11.00 15.68
C SER A 140 18.20 -9.56 16.04
N GLY A 141 18.50 -8.73 15.03
CA GLY A 141 18.91 -7.33 15.24
C GLY A 141 17.75 -6.43 15.66
N ARG A 142 18.03 -5.54 16.61
CA ARG A 142 17.13 -4.44 16.97
C ARG A 142 17.42 -3.21 16.11
N GLY A 143 16.37 -2.43 15.78
CA GLY A 143 16.50 -1.21 14.98
C GLY A 143 16.62 -1.48 13.48
N TYR A 144 17.10 -0.48 12.74
CA TYR A 144 17.25 -0.55 11.28
C TYR A 144 18.59 -1.16 10.88
N GLY A 145 18.62 -1.91 9.78
CA GLY A 145 19.84 -2.45 9.20
C GLY A 145 19.74 -3.88 8.71
N ARG A 146 20.85 -4.40 8.18
CA ARG A 146 20.91 -5.75 7.56
C ARG A 146 20.57 -6.88 8.53
N SER A 147 20.99 -6.77 9.80
CA SER A 147 20.76 -7.80 10.81
C SER A 147 19.29 -7.96 11.18
N SER A 148 18.54 -6.86 11.19
CA SER A 148 17.11 -6.87 11.49
C SER A 148 16.24 -7.01 10.24
N GLY A 149 16.76 -6.59 9.08
CA GLY A 149 16.05 -6.46 7.83
C GLY A 149 15.15 -5.22 7.71
N TRP A 150 15.01 -4.42 8.78
CA TRP A 150 14.22 -3.19 8.73
C TRP A 150 14.94 -2.07 7.97
N ILE A 151 14.22 -1.40 7.08
CA ILE A 151 14.73 -0.28 6.28
C ILE A 151 14.32 1.04 6.94
N ASP A 152 15.30 1.89 7.21
CA ASP A 152 15.05 3.26 7.66
C ASP A 152 14.66 4.16 6.49
N LEU A 153 13.36 4.35 6.29
CA LEU A 153 12.83 5.22 5.24
C LEU A 153 13.08 6.71 5.53
N ASN A 154 13.37 7.08 6.77
CA ASN A 154 13.68 8.48 7.10
C ASN A 154 15.04 8.95 6.56
N ARG A 155 15.88 8.05 6.08
CA ARG A 155 17.12 8.37 5.39
C ARG A 155 16.90 8.96 4.00
N ALA A 156 15.79 8.60 3.35
CA ALA A 156 15.44 9.16 2.05
C ALA A 156 14.88 10.57 2.26
N LYS A 157 15.64 11.56 1.82
CA LYS A 157 15.26 12.98 1.85
C LYS A 157 15.22 13.50 0.42
N VAL A 158 14.17 14.21 0.08
CA VAL A 158 14.02 14.88 -1.21
C VAL A 158 13.82 16.36 -0.96
N SER A 159 14.54 17.20 -1.71
CA SER A 159 14.30 18.64 -1.71
C SER A 159 13.14 18.94 -2.63
N VAL A 160 12.10 19.54 -2.10
CA VAL A 160 10.89 19.88 -2.83
C VAL A 160 10.80 21.40 -2.98
N LYS A 161 10.46 21.86 -4.19
CA LYS A 161 10.08 23.25 -4.48
C LYS A 161 8.59 23.24 -4.82
N PRO A 162 7.70 23.66 -3.91
CA PRO A 162 6.26 23.43 -4.07
C PRO A 162 5.67 24.01 -5.36
N LYS A 163 5.96 25.26 -5.71
CA LYS A 163 5.36 25.87 -6.91
C LYS A 163 5.69 25.15 -8.22
N PRO A 164 6.97 24.91 -8.58
CA PRO A 164 7.31 24.14 -9.76
C PRO A 164 6.76 22.70 -9.74
N GLU A 165 6.68 22.08 -8.57
CA GLU A 165 6.10 20.76 -8.42
C GLU A 165 4.61 20.77 -8.71
N TRP A 166 3.84 21.73 -8.17
CA TRP A 166 2.42 21.85 -8.43
C TRP A 166 2.10 22.18 -9.89
N GLU A 167 2.95 22.99 -10.55
CA GLU A 167 2.85 23.17 -12.02
C GLU A 167 2.97 21.87 -12.78
N GLN A 168 3.97 21.07 -12.44
CA GLN A 168 4.17 19.76 -13.06
C GLN A 168 3.00 18.83 -12.75
N MET A 169 2.55 18.79 -11.50
CA MET A 169 1.42 17.94 -11.09
C MET A 169 0.11 18.30 -11.81
N LEU A 170 -0.18 19.59 -11.99
CA LEU A 170 -1.36 20.02 -12.75
C LEU A 170 -1.28 19.61 -14.21
N ARG A 171 -0.12 19.80 -14.85
CA ARG A 171 0.13 19.37 -16.23
C ARG A 171 0.04 17.85 -16.38
N GLU A 172 0.55 17.12 -15.39
CA GLU A 172 0.46 15.66 -15.37
C GLU A 172 -0.98 15.18 -15.22
N ALA A 173 -1.76 15.78 -14.31
CA ALA A 173 -3.17 15.50 -14.15
C ALA A 173 -3.95 15.77 -15.45
N TRP A 174 -3.68 16.92 -16.10
CA TRP A 174 -4.26 17.24 -17.40
C TRP A 174 -3.95 16.19 -18.46
N ARG A 175 -2.67 15.78 -18.56
CA ARG A 175 -2.22 14.79 -19.55
C ARG A 175 -2.83 13.42 -19.29
N LEU A 176 -2.80 12.94 -18.04
CA LEU A 176 -3.38 11.65 -17.68
C LEU A 176 -4.87 11.59 -17.97
N MET A 177 -5.61 12.64 -17.66
CA MET A 177 -7.04 12.71 -17.99
C MET A 177 -7.26 12.69 -19.50
N ARG A 178 -6.53 13.49 -20.27
CA ARG A 178 -6.61 13.48 -21.74
C ARG A 178 -6.32 12.10 -22.32
N ASP A 179 -5.28 11.43 -21.85
CA ASP A 179 -4.80 10.17 -22.43
C ASP A 179 -5.64 8.96 -22.00
N HIS A 180 -6.36 9.05 -20.88
CA HIS A 180 -7.13 7.94 -20.31
C HIS A 180 -8.63 8.18 -20.21
N PHE A 181 -9.12 9.33 -20.65
CA PHE A 181 -10.56 9.58 -20.67
C PHE A 181 -11.25 8.61 -21.65
N TRP A 182 -12.46 8.17 -21.28
CA TRP A 182 -13.21 7.17 -22.06
C TRP A 182 -13.59 7.65 -23.49
N ASP A 183 -13.74 8.95 -23.69
CA ASP A 183 -13.99 9.58 -25.00
C ASP A 183 -12.73 10.33 -25.46
N PRO A 184 -12.10 9.93 -26.59
CA PRO A 184 -10.94 10.63 -27.14
C PRO A 184 -11.17 12.09 -27.49
N LYS A 185 -12.44 12.50 -27.67
CA LYS A 185 -12.83 13.90 -27.90
C LYS A 185 -13.15 14.66 -26.63
N MET A 186 -12.83 14.11 -25.46
CA MET A 186 -13.05 14.73 -24.15
C MET A 186 -14.50 15.17 -23.93
N ALA A 187 -15.50 14.42 -24.42
CA ALA A 187 -16.92 14.78 -24.40
C ALA A 187 -17.21 16.20 -24.97
N SER A 188 -16.45 16.62 -25.97
CA SER A 188 -16.49 17.95 -26.61
C SER A 188 -16.03 19.11 -25.70
N ILE A 189 -15.32 18.82 -24.61
CA ILE A 189 -14.71 19.83 -23.74
C ILE A 189 -13.38 20.27 -24.36
N ASP A 190 -13.16 21.59 -24.47
CA ASP A 190 -11.85 22.15 -24.80
C ASP A 190 -10.91 21.99 -23.61
N TRP A 191 -10.27 20.80 -23.53
CA TRP A 191 -9.42 20.42 -22.40
C TRP A 191 -8.14 21.25 -22.30
N ASP A 192 -7.67 21.81 -23.42
CA ASP A 192 -6.55 22.76 -23.47
C ASP A 192 -6.95 24.12 -22.87
N GLU A 193 -8.18 24.57 -23.12
CA GLU A 193 -8.72 25.80 -22.51
C GLU A 193 -8.87 25.62 -21.01
N VAL A 194 -9.31 24.46 -20.54
CA VAL A 194 -9.38 24.16 -19.11
C VAL A 194 -8.00 24.32 -18.47
N LEU A 195 -6.95 23.73 -19.06
CA LEU A 195 -5.59 23.91 -18.53
C LEU A 195 -5.15 25.38 -18.49
N ARG A 196 -5.42 26.12 -19.56
CA ARG A 196 -5.07 27.56 -19.65
C ARG A 196 -5.77 28.39 -18.57
N ARG A 197 -7.00 28.06 -18.25
CA ARG A 197 -7.81 28.75 -17.23
C ARG A 197 -7.34 28.46 -15.82
N TYR A 198 -6.93 27.22 -15.53
CA TYR A 198 -6.52 26.81 -14.19
C TYR A 198 -5.04 27.08 -13.88
N SER A 199 -4.15 27.06 -14.87
CA SER A 199 -2.72 27.26 -14.67
C SER A 199 -2.37 28.55 -13.92
N PRO A 200 -2.98 29.73 -14.19
CA PRO A 200 -2.67 30.95 -13.46
C PRO A 200 -3.08 30.93 -11.97
N LEU A 201 -4.00 30.03 -11.60
CA LEU A 201 -4.46 29.91 -10.22
C LEU A 201 -3.38 29.33 -9.30
N LEU A 202 -2.39 28.62 -9.86
CA LEU A 202 -1.23 28.09 -9.11
C LEU A 202 -0.43 29.19 -8.38
N ASP A 203 -0.43 30.40 -8.93
CA ASP A 203 0.26 31.53 -8.29
C ASP A 203 -0.47 32.05 -7.05
N ARG A 204 -1.74 31.72 -6.89
CA ARG A 204 -2.58 32.17 -5.78
C ARG A 204 -2.65 31.20 -4.63
N ILE A 205 -2.24 29.95 -4.82
CA ILE A 205 -2.23 28.94 -3.77
C ILE A 205 -0.93 28.95 -2.99
N SER A 206 -1.02 28.62 -1.72
CA SER A 206 0.11 28.65 -0.78
C SER A 206 0.34 27.31 -0.08
N THR A 207 -0.64 26.41 -0.12
CA THR A 207 -0.61 25.14 0.58
C THR A 207 -0.91 23.96 -0.35
N ARG A 208 -0.40 22.79 0.00
CA ARG A 208 -0.70 21.55 -0.75
C ARG A 208 -2.20 21.23 -0.72
N ARG A 209 -2.90 21.62 0.34
CA ARG A 209 -4.35 21.42 0.43
C ARG A 209 -5.12 22.26 -0.58
N GLU A 210 -4.77 23.54 -0.70
CA GLU A 210 -5.36 24.41 -1.73
C GLU A 210 -5.07 23.89 -3.14
N PHE A 211 -3.91 23.24 -3.36
CA PHE A 211 -3.63 22.56 -4.61
C PHE A 211 -4.56 21.36 -4.83
N SER A 212 -4.86 20.57 -3.81
CA SER A 212 -5.86 19.50 -3.92
C SER A 212 -7.25 20.06 -4.25
N ASP A 213 -7.67 21.14 -3.60
CA ASP A 213 -8.95 21.80 -3.90
C ASP A 213 -8.97 22.27 -5.36
N LEU A 214 -7.86 22.84 -5.86
CA LEU A 214 -7.71 23.23 -7.26
C LEU A 214 -7.83 22.04 -8.21
N LEU A 215 -7.23 20.89 -7.89
CA LEU A 215 -7.35 19.67 -8.69
C LEU A 215 -8.78 19.13 -8.72
N TRP A 216 -9.51 19.21 -7.60
CA TRP A 216 -10.91 18.81 -7.54
C TRP A 216 -11.78 19.66 -8.47
N GLU A 217 -11.63 21.00 -8.46
CA GLU A 217 -12.31 21.90 -9.37
C GLU A 217 -11.90 21.62 -10.83
N PHE A 218 -10.60 21.48 -11.09
CA PHE A 218 -10.06 21.21 -12.41
C PHE A 218 -10.65 19.93 -13.04
N GLN A 219 -10.67 18.83 -12.31
CA GLN A 219 -11.22 17.58 -12.84
C GLN A 219 -12.76 17.61 -12.91
N GLY A 220 -13.41 18.44 -12.11
CA GLY A 220 -14.84 18.67 -12.18
C GLY A 220 -15.32 19.22 -13.53
N GLU A 221 -14.45 19.91 -14.27
CA GLU A 221 -14.72 20.43 -15.62
C GLU A 221 -15.01 19.30 -16.63
N LEU A 222 -14.61 18.07 -16.34
CA LEU A 222 -14.97 16.91 -17.17
C LEU A 222 -16.47 16.58 -17.15
N GLY A 223 -17.23 17.13 -16.20
CA GLY A 223 -18.67 16.89 -16.09
C GLY A 223 -19.05 15.41 -15.91
N THR A 224 -18.12 14.60 -15.43
CA THR A 224 -18.31 13.15 -15.21
C THR A 224 -18.06 12.78 -13.76
N SER A 225 -18.72 11.70 -13.31
CA SER A 225 -18.47 11.11 -12.01
C SER A 225 -17.21 10.22 -12.01
N HIS A 226 -16.74 9.84 -10.82
CA HIS A 226 -15.59 8.96 -10.63
C HIS A 226 -14.22 9.53 -11.04
N ALA A 227 -14.09 10.86 -11.10
CA ALA A 227 -12.80 11.53 -11.14
C ALA A 227 -12.42 11.94 -9.70
N TYR A 228 -11.35 11.35 -9.17
CA TYR A 228 -10.95 11.54 -7.77
C TYR A 228 -9.45 11.80 -7.65
N GLU A 229 -9.12 12.60 -6.66
CA GLU A 229 -7.74 12.75 -6.15
C GLU A 229 -7.68 12.13 -4.76
N TYR A 230 -6.69 11.29 -4.50
CA TYR A 230 -6.49 10.63 -3.23
C TYR A 230 -5.06 10.76 -2.74
N GLY A 231 -4.93 10.81 -1.42
CA GLY A 231 -3.64 10.93 -0.76
C GLY A 231 -3.10 12.34 -0.83
N GLY A 232 -1.79 12.45 -0.79
CA GLY A 232 -1.08 13.72 -0.75
C GLY A 232 -0.22 13.84 0.49
N ASP A 233 0.74 14.74 0.43
CA ASP A 233 1.74 14.99 1.45
C ASP A 233 1.40 16.20 2.35
N TYR A 234 0.15 16.64 2.29
CA TYR A 234 -0.32 17.71 3.18
C TYR A 234 -0.54 17.21 4.60
N ARG A 235 -0.30 18.12 5.55
CA ARG A 235 -0.50 17.82 6.97
C ARG A 235 -1.98 17.61 7.25
N ILE A 236 -2.33 16.41 7.72
CA ILE A 236 -3.68 16.12 8.19
C ILE A 236 -3.94 16.95 9.45
N GLY A 237 -5.04 17.70 9.46
CA GLY A 237 -5.47 18.47 10.63
C GLY A 237 -5.81 17.53 11.80
N PRO A 238 -5.78 18.04 13.03
CA PRO A 238 -6.14 17.24 14.19
C PRO A 238 -7.61 16.79 14.07
N TYR A 239 -7.83 15.51 14.31
CA TYR A 239 -9.17 14.92 14.39
C TYR A 239 -9.59 14.84 15.84
N TYR A 240 -10.72 15.48 16.14
CA TYR A 240 -11.35 15.39 17.47
C TYR A 240 -12.62 14.55 17.37
N ALA A 241 -12.67 13.46 18.11
CA ALA A 241 -13.88 12.68 18.26
C ALA A 241 -14.88 13.53 19.08
N GLN A 242 -15.92 14.02 18.42
CA GLN A 242 -16.97 14.77 19.09
C GLN A 242 -18.08 13.81 19.55
N GLY A 243 -18.49 13.95 20.80
CA GLY A 243 -19.68 13.27 21.28
C GLY A 243 -20.93 13.80 20.57
N LYS A 244 -21.82 12.90 20.22
CA LYS A 244 -23.13 13.25 19.67
C LYS A 244 -24.15 13.26 20.81
N LEU A 245 -24.96 14.32 20.86
CA LEU A 245 -26.02 14.43 21.87
C LEU A 245 -27.20 13.46 21.61
N ALA A 246 -27.28 12.89 20.41
CA ALA A 246 -28.35 12.03 19.95
C ALA A 246 -29.73 12.63 20.22
N ALA A 247 -29.90 13.93 20.01
CA ALA A 247 -31.13 14.66 20.25
C ALA A 247 -31.42 15.66 19.13
N THR A 248 -32.70 15.83 18.83
CA THR A 248 -33.17 16.88 17.93
C THR A 248 -33.40 18.17 18.74
N LEU A 249 -32.69 19.21 18.31
CA LEU A 249 -32.77 20.52 19.00
C LEU A 249 -33.47 21.55 18.12
N LYS A 250 -34.31 22.40 18.76
CA LYS A 250 -34.97 23.53 18.11
C LYS A 250 -34.65 24.82 18.90
N TRP A 251 -34.27 25.84 18.19
CA TRP A 251 -34.09 27.16 18.82
C TRP A 251 -35.39 27.70 19.34
N ASP A 252 -35.41 28.15 20.61
CA ASP A 252 -36.53 28.82 21.26
C ASP A 252 -36.16 30.27 21.56
N GLY A 253 -36.72 31.20 20.80
CA GLY A 253 -36.47 32.63 20.96
C GLY A 253 -36.93 33.21 22.29
N ARG A 254 -37.87 32.60 23.01
CA ARG A 254 -38.33 33.04 24.32
C ARG A 254 -37.33 32.74 25.44
N SER A 255 -36.81 31.53 25.41
CA SER A 255 -35.77 31.11 26.38
C SER A 255 -34.38 31.47 25.97
N LYS A 256 -34.18 32.03 24.76
CA LYS A 256 -32.89 32.30 24.13
C LYS A 256 -31.91 31.10 24.19
N GLY A 257 -32.46 29.90 23.94
CA GLY A 257 -31.75 28.64 24.06
C GLY A 257 -32.29 27.57 23.12
N TYR A 258 -31.69 26.39 23.15
CA TYR A 258 -32.19 25.25 22.41
C TYR A 258 -33.08 24.39 23.26
N ARG A 259 -34.28 24.03 22.74
CA ARG A 259 -35.19 23.08 23.33
C ARG A 259 -34.90 21.71 22.70
N VAL A 260 -34.78 20.68 23.53
CA VAL A 260 -34.74 19.30 23.10
C VAL A 260 -36.15 18.89 22.65
N LEU A 261 -36.33 18.53 21.41
CA LEU A 261 -37.59 18.03 20.87
C LEU A 261 -37.73 16.53 21.02
N GLU A 262 -36.63 15.83 20.82
CA GLU A 262 -36.61 14.38 20.81
C GLU A 262 -35.21 13.90 21.21
N ILE A 263 -35.17 12.80 21.94
CA ILE A 263 -33.94 12.06 22.27
C ILE A 263 -34.05 10.71 21.57
N ALA A 264 -33.03 10.38 20.72
CA ALA A 264 -32.98 9.10 20.06
C ALA A 264 -32.74 7.98 21.08
N ASN A 265 -33.78 7.23 21.40
CA ASN A 265 -33.71 6.09 22.30
C ASN A 265 -33.18 4.86 21.55
N GLY A 266 -32.23 4.16 22.15
CA GLY A 266 -31.75 2.89 21.64
C GLY A 266 -30.68 3.00 20.52
N ASP A 267 -30.05 4.14 20.33
CA ASP A 267 -28.82 4.21 19.46
C ASP A 267 -27.63 3.63 20.24
N PRO A 268 -27.15 2.43 19.85
CA PRO A 268 -26.07 1.76 20.58
C PRO A 268 -24.67 2.29 20.18
N ARG A 269 -24.56 3.40 19.43
CA ARG A 269 -23.29 3.93 18.93
C ARG A 269 -22.54 4.78 19.94
#